data_9eed771d9ee917d17754176b1cc92339
#
_entry.id   9eed771d9ee917d17754176b1cc92339
#
_cell.length_a   1.000
_cell.length_b   1.000
_cell.length_c   1.000
_cell.angle_alpha   90.00
_cell.angle_beta   90.00
_cell.angle_gamma   90.00
#
_symmetry.space_group_name_H-M   'P 1'
#
loop_
_entity.id
_entity.type
_entity.pdbx_description
1 polymer ?
#
loop_
_entity_poly.entity_id
_entity_poly.type
_entity_poly.pdbx_seq_one_letter_code
_entity_poly.pdbx_strand_id
1 'polypeptide(L)'
;MIALVAALLGMEGWRVNHKKVERLWTEEGLQLPHRHTKRRRLYHKGSSVIRMRPTHPNHVWAVDFVHDKLSNGQSYKMLTVLDEYTREALPVAVRPKMKANDVLDVLHRLLMKHGKPEYIRSDNGPELVAVQLQDWLKRVGIQPMQIYPGSPWENGCNERFNGTLRREVLNTEWFHRTSKPKSPFMSGSDNTTKSGRIMP
;
A
#
# COMPACT_ATOMS: atom_id res chain seq x y z
N MET A 1 19.31 4.55 29.58
CA MET A 1 18.69 5.90 29.65
C MET A 1 18.60 6.42 31.09
N ILE A 2 18.01 5.73 32.04
CA ILE A 2 17.85 6.15 33.45
C ILE A 2 19.18 6.44 34.14
N ALA A 3 20.20 5.59 33.92
CA ALA A 3 21.55 5.81 34.48
C ALA A 3 22.20 7.11 33.95
N LEU A 4 21.95 7.45 32.68
CA LEU A 4 22.46 8.71 32.10
C LEU A 4 21.79 9.92 32.73
N VAL A 5 20.45 9.85 32.93
CA VAL A 5 19.72 10.93 33.59
C VAL A 5 20.18 11.12 35.05
N ALA A 6 20.42 10.03 35.77
CA ALA A 6 20.94 10.11 37.13
C ALA A 6 22.34 10.73 37.15
N ALA A 7 23.19 10.44 36.16
CA ALA A 7 24.53 11.06 36.02
C ALA A 7 24.44 12.56 35.72
N LEU A 8 23.56 12.98 34.80
CA LEU A 8 23.32 14.39 34.47
C LEU A 8 22.83 15.19 35.69
N LEU A 9 21.87 14.64 36.44
CA LEU A 9 21.39 15.25 37.67
C LEU A 9 22.52 15.39 38.72
N GLY A 10 23.44 14.38 38.78
CA GLY A 10 24.62 14.45 39.60
C GLY A 10 25.59 15.57 39.20
N MET A 11 25.76 15.83 37.91
CA MET A 11 26.55 16.94 37.37
C MET A 11 25.95 18.32 37.72
N GLU A 12 24.62 18.41 37.80
CA GLU A 12 23.88 19.61 38.21
C GLU A 12 23.87 19.80 39.75
N GLY A 13 24.50 18.92 40.52
CA GLY A 13 24.59 19.00 41.96
C GLY A 13 23.52 18.26 42.75
N TRP A 14 22.60 17.56 42.05
CA TRP A 14 21.56 16.79 42.72
C TRP A 14 22.09 15.42 43.20
N ARG A 15 22.10 15.19 44.50
CA ARG A 15 22.45 13.87 45.07
C ARG A 15 21.27 12.91 44.99
N VAL A 16 21.08 12.24 43.85
CA VAL A 16 19.98 11.28 43.62
C VAL A 16 20.53 9.91 43.26
N ASN A 17 19.95 8.87 43.87
CA ASN A 17 20.26 7.49 43.48
C ASN A 17 19.50 7.13 42.21
N HIS A 18 20.12 6.35 41.32
CA HIS A 18 19.49 5.85 40.08
C HIS A 18 18.14 5.13 40.34
N LYS A 19 18.00 4.41 41.46
CA LYS A 19 16.72 3.76 41.85
C LYS A 19 15.62 4.77 42.13
N LYS A 20 15.93 5.95 42.68
CA LYS A 20 14.94 7.01 42.90
C LYS A 20 14.52 7.62 41.56
N VAL A 21 15.48 7.82 40.64
CA VAL A 21 15.19 8.31 39.28
C VAL A 21 14.28 7.32 38.52
N GLU A 22 14.57 6.02 38.61
CA GLU A 22 13.77 4.97 38.00
C GLU A 22 12.34 4.92 38.51
N ARG A 23 12.15 5.05 39.84
CA ARG A 23 10.82 5.10 40.44
C ARG A 23 10.04 6.31 39.94
N LEU A 24 10.63 7.51 40.02
CA LEU A 24 9.97 8.74 39.52
C LEU A 24 9.69 8.66 38.02
N TRP A 25 10.60 8.10 37.24
CA TRP A 25 10.41 7.89 35.80
C TRP A 25 9.18 7.01 35.47
N THR A 26 8.96 6.02 36.34
CA THR A 26 7.79 5.12 36.21
C THR A 26 6.51 5.79 36.70
N GLU A 27 6.55 6.50 37.82
CA GLU A 27 5.42 7.24 38.40
C GLU A 27 4.92 8.33 37.44
N GLU A 28 5.82 9.04 36.77
CA GLU A 28 5.51 10.11 35.82
C GLU A 28 5.19 9.59 34.39
N GLY A 29 5.13 8.29 34.19
CA GLY A 29 4.79 7.70 32.89
C GLY A 29 5.78 8.00 31.75
N LEU A 30 7.02 8.37 32.08
CA LEU A 30 8.05 8.72 31.12
C LEU A 30 8.71 7.51 30.43
N GLN A 31 8.13 6.33 30.59
CA GLN A 31 8.60 5.11 29.93
C GLN A 31 8.33 5.18 28.45
N LEU A 32 9.37 4.89 27.65
CA LEU A 32 9.18 4.71 26.22
C LEU A 32 8.25 3.50 25.97
N PRO A 33 7.31 3.61 25.04
CA PRO A 33 6.46 2.49 24.69
C PRO A 33 7.31 1.26 24.34
N HIS A 34 6.91 0.12 24.89
CA HIS A 34 7.65 -1.13 24.73
C HIS A 34 7.78 -1.44 23.23
N ARG A 35 9.00 -1.45 22.72
CA ARG A 35 9.26 -1.79 21.34
C ARG A 35 8.92 -3.26 21.16
N HIS A 36 7.77 -3.56 20.57
CA HIS A 36 7.43 -4.93 20.20
C HIS A 36 8.57 -5.50 19.35
N THR A 37 9.27 -6.48 19.87
CA THR A 37 10.26 -7.24 19.10
C THR A 37 9.55 -7.81 17.89
N LYS A 38 10.02 -7.44 16.68
CA LYS A 38 9.49 -8.03 15.45
C LYS A 38 9.56 -9.55 15.60
N ARG A 39 8.42 -10.24 15.54
CA ARG A 39 8.39 -11.70 15.57
C ARG A 39 9.36 -12.21 14.52
N ARG A 40 10.35 -13.01 14.95
CA ARG A 40 11.32 -13.65 14.05
C ARG A 40 10.51 -14.55 13.11
N ARG A 41 10.51 -14.25 11.82
CA ARG A 41 9.86 -15.11 10.84
C ARG A 41 10.55 -16.45 10.89
N LEU A 42 9.81 -17.50 11.26
CA LEU A 42 10.26 -18.87 11.15
C LEU A 42 10.23 -19.23 9.65
N TYR A 43 11.39 -19.20 9.02
CA TYR A 43 11.54 -19.72 7.66
C TYR A 43 11.55 -21.24 7.75
N HIS A 44 10.51 -21.89 7.26
CA HIS A 44 10.59 -23.31 6.95
C HIS A 44 11.53 -23.48 5.75
N LYS A 45 12.66 -24.17 5.97
CA LYS A 45 13.53 -24.61 4.88
C LYS A 45 12.69 -25.48 3.93
N GLY A 46 12.40 -25.00 2.74
CA GLY A 46 11.63 -25.72 1.71
C GLY A 46 10.30 -25.11 1.29
N SER A 47 9.78 -24.10 1.98
CA SER A 47 8.53 -23.42 1.59
C SER A 47 8.72 -22.12 0.83
N SER A 48 9.93 -21.86 0.34
CA SER A 48 10.17 -20.67 -0.48
C SER A 48 9.66 -20.93 -1.90
N VAL A 49 8.40 -20.59 -2.15
CA VAL A 49 7.96 -20.35 -3.53
C VAL A 49 8.87 -19.26 -4.08
N ILE A 50 9.62 -19.59 -5.13
CA ILE A 50 10.51 -18.63 -5.78
C ILE A 50 9.63 -17.60 -6.47
N ARG A 51 9.47 -16.43 -5.84
CA ARG A 51 8.72 -15.33 -6.45
C ARG A 51 9.43 -14.92 -7.74
N MET A 52 8.70 -14.93 -8.85
CA MET A 52 9.19 -14.32 -10.10
C MET A 52 9.47 -12.83 -9.84
N ARG A 53 10.71 -12.41 -10.11
CA ARG A 53 11.11 -11.01 -10.03
C ARG A 53 11.01 -10.38 -11.41
N PRO A 54 10.43 -9.19 -11.55
CA PRO A 54 10.39 -8.51 -12.84
C PRO A 54 11.80 -8.11 -13.27
N THR A 55 12.07 -8.18 -14.57
CA THR A 55 13.39 -7.90 -15.17
C THR A 55 13.38 -6.64 -16.03
N HIS A 56 12.20 -6.17 -16.47
CA HIS A 56 12.06 -4.98 -17.32
C HIS A 56 10.68 -4.34 -17.10
N PRO A 57 10.46 -3.08 -17.58
CA PRO A 57 9.16 -2.42 -17.53
C PRO A 57 8.08 -3.26 -18.24
N ASN A 58 6.86 -3.26 -17.72
CA ASN A 58 5.75 -4.08 -18.23
C ASN A 58 6.01 -5.61 -18.21
N HIS A 59 6.95 -6.08 -17.40
CA HIS A 59 7.10 -7.52 -17.22
C HIS A 59 5.99 -8.08 -16.33
N VAL A 60 5.81 -7.53 -15.13
CA VAL A 60 4.77 -7.95 -14.18
C VAL A 60 3.99 -6.75 -13.68
N TRP A 61 2.70 -6.76 -13.90
CA TRP A 61 1.78 -5.83 -13.23
C TRP A 61 1.14 -6.50 -12.02
N ALA A 62 1.28 -5.86 -10.87
CA ALA A 62 0.61 -6.29 -9.65
C ALA A 62 -0.71 -5.55 -9.50
N VAL A 63 -1.81 -6.30 -9.37
CA VAL A 63 -3.17 -5.79 -9.27
C VAL A 63 -3.75 -6.13 -7.90
N ASP A 64 -4.38 -5.15 -7.25
CA ASP A 64 -4.96 -5.34 -5.92
C ASP A 64 -6.16 -4.41 -5.69
N PHE A 65 -6.99 -4.74 -4.70
CA PHE A 65 -8.11 -3.93 -4.28
C PHE A 65 -7.85 -3.25 -2.93
N VAL A 66 -8.06 -1.94 -2.90
CA VAL A 66 -8.14 -1.18 -1.66
C VAL A 66 -9.59 -0.84 -1.37
N HIS A 67 -10.04 -1.16 -0.16
CA HIS A 67 -11.39 -0.85 0.31
C HIS A 67 -11.32 0.28 1.32
N ASP A 68 -12.20 1.26 1.17
CA ASP A 68 -12.30 2.36 2.12
C ASP A 68 -13.73 2.92 2.16
N LYS A 69 -13.97 3.93 3.00
CA LYS A 69 -15.28 4.56 3.20
C LYS A 69 -15.19 6.07 2.98
N LEU A 70 -16.25 6.62 2.40
CA LEU A 70 -16.45 8.06 2.34
C LEU A 70 -16.85 8.61 3.71
N SER A 71 -16.77 9.93 3.88
CA SER A 71 -17.21 10.63 5.09
C SER A 71 -18.68 10.36 5.47
N ASN A 72 -19.51 10.01 4.50
CA ASN A 72 -20.91 9.62 4.71
C ASN A 72 -21.10 8.13 5.08
N GLY A 73 -19.99 7.37 5.28
CA GLY A 73 -20.01 5.94 5.60
C GLY A 73 -20.18 5.00 4.41
N GLN A 74 -20.39 5.51 3.19
CA GLN A 74 -20.53 4.69 1.99
C GLN A 74 -19.19 4.05 1.62
N SER A 75 -19.16 2.72 1.49
CA SER A 75 -17.97 1.98 1.07
C SER A 75 -17.67 2.17 -0.41
N TYR A 76 -16.39 2.19 -0.75
CA TYR A 76 -15.92 2.15 -2.13
C TYR A 76 -14.72 1.21 -2.29
N LYS A 77 -14.51 0.77 -3.52
CA LYS A 77 -13.36 -0.05 -3.92
C LYS A 77 -12.47 0.75 -4.87
N MET A 78 -11.18 0.61 -4.69
CA MET A 78 -10.17 1.12 -5.62
C MET A 78 -9.39 -0.06 -6.20
N LEU A 79 -9.27 -0.10 -7.52
CA LEU A 79 -8.37 -1.02 -8.20
C LEU A 79 -7.02 -0.32 -8.37
N THR A 80 -5.99 -0.85 -7.74
CA THR A 80 -4.61 -0.40 -7.87
C THR A 80 -3.86 -1.32 -8.81
N VAL A 81 -3.13 -0.74 -9.75
CA VAL A 81 -2.26 -1.48 -10.68
C VAL A 81 -0.87 -0.88 -10.60
N LEU A 82 0.11 -1.70 -10.37
CA LEU A 82 1.50 -1.30 -10.16
C LEU A 82 2.41 -2.09 -11.10
N ASP A 83 3.28 -1.40 -11.84
CA ASP A 83 4.39 -2.05 -12.50
C ASP A 83 5.44 -2.42 -11.44
N GLU A 84 5.67 -3.71 -11.22
CA GLU A 84 6.58 -4.17 -10.16
C GLU A 84 8.05 -3.84 -10.46
N TYR A 85 8.45 -3.63 -11.72
CA TYR A 85 9.81 -3.27 -12.09
C TYR A 85 10.10 -1.80 -11.84
N THR A 86 9.31 -0.92 -12.43
CA THR A 86 9.46 0.54 -12.29
C THR A 86 8.95 1.03 -10.94
N ARG A 87 8.06 0.26 -10.29
CA ARG A 87 7.28 0.62 -9.09
C ARG A 87 6.35 1.81 -9.32
N GLU A 88 6.03 2.09 -10.55
CA GLU A 88 5.10 3.13 -10.94
C GLU A 88 3.67 2.64 -10.72
N ALA A 89 2.87 3.47 -10.06
CA ALA A 89 1.44 3.24 -9.93
C ALA A 89 0.74 3.73 -11.19
N LEU A 90 0.08 2.80 -11.88
CA LEU A 90 -0.78 3.14 -13.00
C LEU A 90 -2.08 3.78 -12.50
N PRO A 91 -2.84 4.48 -13.37
CA PRO A 91 -4.06 5.15 -12.94
C PRO A 91 -5.02 4.24 -12.17
N VAL A 92 -5.45 4.70 -10.99
CA VAL A 92 -6.35 3.98 -10.09
C VAL A 92 -7.80 4.20 -10.51
N ALA A 93 -8.58 3.13 -10.55
CA ALA A 93 -10.03 3.22 -10.75
C ALA A 93 -10.77 3.12 -9.41
N VAL A 94 -11.69 4.05 -9.16
CA VAL A 94 -12.49 4.09 -7.92
C VAL A 94 -13.97 3.95 -8.27
N ARG A 95 -14.66 3.01 -7.62
CA ARG A 95 -16.11 2.79 -7.78
C ARG A 95 -16.73 2.33 -6.46
N PRO A 96 -18.02 2.60 -6.21
CA PRO A 96 -18.75 2.08 -5.04
C PRO A 96 -18.78 0.55 -5.02
N LYS A 97 -18.97 -0.05 -6.18
CA LYS A 97 -18.91 -1.50 -6.41
C LYS A 97 -18.11 -1.75 -7.67
N MET A 98 -17.31 -2.80 -7.67
CA MET A 98 -16.50 -3.19 -8.82
C MET A 98 -16.64 -4.69 -9.04
N LYS A 99 -17.01 -5.07 -10.27
CA LYS A 99 -17.16 -6.45 -10.73
C LYS A 99 -16.05 -6.79 -11.72
N ALA A 100 -15.93 -8.04 -12.12
CA ALA A 100 -14.94 -8.50 -13.08
C ALA A 100 -14.95 -7.71 -14.42
N ASN A 101 -16.12 -7.32 -14.92
CA ASN A 101 -16.23 -6.49 -16.13
C ASN A 101 -15.65 -5.10 -15.94
N ASP A 102 -15.82 -4.51 -14.75
CA ASP A 102 -15.23 -3.20 -14.43
C ASP A 102 -13.71 -3.28 -14.38
N VAL A 103 -13.16 -4.37 -13.85
CA VAL A 103 -11.71 -4.64 -13.83
C VAL A 103 -11.20 -4.78 -15.26
N LEU A 104 -11.92 -5.53 -16.11
CA LEU A 104 -11.58 -5.73 -17.52
C LEU A 104 -11.51 -4.39 -18.25
N ASP A 105 -12.53 -3.53 -18.10
CA ASP A 105 -12.57 -2.20 -18.71
C ASP A 105 -11.37 -1.32 -18.27
N VAL A 106 -11.00 -1.38 -17.00
CA VAL A 106 -9.85 -0.64 -16.48
C VAL A 106 -8.56 -1.18 -17.07
N LEU A 107 -8.35 -2.49 -17.01
CA LEU A 107 -7.14 -3.12 -17.55
C LEU A 107 -7.03 -2.85 -19.07
N HIS A 108 -8.12 -2.97 -19.82
CA HIS A 108 -8.11 -2.67 -21.25
C HIS A 108 -7.60 -1.24 -21.55
N ARG A 109 -8.09 -0.23 -20.81
CA ARG A 109 -7.62 1.16 -20.98
C ARG A 109 -6.15 1.31 -20.61
N LEU A 110 -5.69 0.64 -19.55
CA LEU A 110 -4.29 0.66 -19.16
C LEU A 110 -3.39 0.03 -20.21
N LEU A 111 -3.80 -1.10 -20.79
CA LEU A 111 -3.08 -1.75 -21.89
C LEU A 111 -2.92 -0.83 -23.09
N MET A 112 -3.97 -0.11 -23.47
CA MET A 112 -3.94 0.83 -24.61
C MET A 112 -3.00 2.02 -24.36
N LYS A 113 -2.84 2.44 -23.08
CA LYS A 113 -2.04 3.61 -22.73
C LYS A 113 -0.59 3.28 -22.40
N HIS A 114 -0.36 2.18 -21.67
CA HIS A 114 0.95 1.85 -21.11
C HIS A 114 1.61 0.64 -21.77
N GLY A 115 0.91 0.00 -22.69
CA GLY A 115 1.38 -1.24 -23.31
C GLY A 115 0.91 -2.49 -22.54
N LYS A 116 1.28 -3.64 -23.08
CA LYS A 116 0.85 -4.94 -22.56
C LYS A 116 1.90 -5.51 -21.60
N PRO A 117 1.55 -5.89 -20.36
CA PRO A 117 2.44 -6.65 -19.51
C PRO A 117 2.50 -8.12 -19.96
N GLU A 118 3.57 -8.82 -19.62
CA GLU A 118 3.65 -10.25 -19.84
C GLU A 118 2.82 -11.01 -18.80
N TYR A 119 2.84 -10.54 -17.56
CA TYR A 119 2.17 -11.19 -16.43
C TYR A 119 1.32 -10.19 -15.65
N ILE A 120 0.17 -10.66 -15.16
CA ILE A 120 -0.62 -9.96 -14.15
C ILE A 120 -0.65 -10.80 -12.90
N ARG A 121 -0.09 -10.26 -11.81
CA ARG A 121 -0.14 -10.85 -10.48
C ARG A 121 -1.29 -10.26 -9.69
N SER A 122 -2.14 -11.13 -9.14
CA SER A 122 -3.29 -10.72 -8.33
C SER A 122 -3.52 -11.69 -7.18
N ASP A 123 -4.26 -11.22 -6.19
CA ASP A 123 -4.82 -12.10 -5.17
C ASP A 123 -5.94 -13.00 -5.74
N ASN A 124 -6.50 -13.86 -4.90
CA ASN A 124 -7.58 -14.77 -5.26
C ASN A 124 -8.97 -14.15 -5.05
N GLY A 125 -9.09 -12.83 -5.14
CA GLY A 125 -10.38 -12.13 -5.06
C GLY A 125 -11.35 -12.62 -6.14
N PRO A 126 -12.66 -12.76 -5.83
CA PRO A 126 -13.64 -13.31 -6.77
C PRO A 126 -13.73 -12.52 -8.07
N GLU A 127 -13.48 -11.22 -8.04
CA GLU A 127 -13.46 -10.34 -9.21
C GLU A 127 -12.27 -10.61 -10.13
N LEU A 128 -11.11 -11.02 -9.54
CA LEU A 128 -9.85 -11.26 -10.27
C LEU A 128 -9.72 -12.71 -10.75
N VAL A 129 -10.39 -13.65 -10.09
CA VAL A 129 -10.45 -15.08 -10.48
C VAL A 129 -11.58 -15.37 -11.47
N ALA A 130 -12.48 -14.42 -11.72
CA ALA A 130 -13.62 -14.59 -12.60
C ALA A 130 -13.22 -15.12 -13.99
N VAL A 131 -13.90 -16.15 -14.46
CA VAL A 131 -13.61 -16.85 -15.74
C VAL A 131 -13.50 -15.87 -16.91
N GLN A 132 -14.41 -14.89 -16.97
CA GLN A 132 -14.43 -13.87 -18.02
C GLN A 132 -13.11 -13.08 -18.09
N LEU A 133 -12.57 -12.68 -16.94
CA LEU A 133 -11.32 -11.95 -16.87
C LEU A 133 -10.14 -12.84 -17.26
N GLN A 134 -10.11 -14.06 -16.75
CA GLN A 134 -9.07 -15.05 -17.05
C GLN A 134 -9.01 -15.39 -18.54
N ASP A 135 -10.16 -15.61 -19.17
CA ASP A 135 -10.27 -15.89 -20.61
C ASP A 135 -9.84 -14.70 -21.46
N TRP A 136 -10.22 -13.48 -21.02
CA TRP A 136 -9.79 -12.27 -21.70
C TRP A 136 -8.26 -12.09 -21.62
N LEU A 137 -7.66 -12.27 -20.45
CA LEU A 137 -6.20 -12.20 -20.27
C LEU A 137 -5.48 -13.18 -21.20
N LYS A 138 -5.96 -14.42 -21.27
CA LYS A 138 -5.40 -15.44 -22.17
C LYS A 138 -5.51 -15.03 -23.64
N ARG A 139 -6.66 -14.49 -24.08
CA ARG A 139 -6.86 -14.02 -25.46
C ARG A 139 -5.93 -12.87 -25.83
N VAL A 140 -5.66 -11.97 -24.89
CA VAL A 140 -4.73 -10.85 -25.08
C VAL A 140 -3.26 -11.33 -24.98
N GLY A 141 -3.02 -12.57 -24.54
CA GLY A 141 -1.70 -13.16 -24.37
C GLY A 141 -0.98 -12.63 -23.14
N ILE A 142 -1.71 -12.38 -22.05
CA ILE A 142 -1.18 -12.04 -20.73
C ILE A 142 -1.33 -13.25 -19.83
N GLN A 143 -0.27 -13.61 -19.11
CA GLN A 143 -0.31 -14.75 -18.22
C GLN A 143 -0.78 -14.32 -16.82
N PRO A 144 -1.90 -14.85 -16.31
CA PRO A 144 -2.33 -14.57 -14.95
C PRO A 144 -1.45 -15.35 -13.95
N MET A 145 -1.00 -14.65 -12.92
CA MET A 145 -0.25 -15.21 -11.79
C MET A 145 -1.05 -14.99 -10.52
N GLN A 146 -1.63 -16.05 -9.99
CA GLN A 146 -2.33 -15.99 -8.72
C GLN A 146 -1.34 -16.18 -7.57
N ILE A 147 -1.54 -15.39 -6.51
CA ILE A 147 -0.77 -15.51 -5.27
C ILE A 147 -1.23 -16.77 -4.54
N TYR A 148 -0.27 -17.63 -4.16
CA TYR A 148 -0.59 -18.84 -3.40
C TYR A 148 -1.21 -18.49 -2.04
N PRO A 149 -2.27 -19.22 -1.63
CA PRO A 149 -2.81 -19.09 -0.28
C PRO A 149 -1.71 -19.27 0.77
N GLY A 150 -1.59 -18.30 1.69
CA GLY A 150 -0.55 -18.33 2.73
C GLY A 150 0.80 -17.74 2.32
N SER A 151 0.93 -17.16 1.12
CA SER A 151 2.15 -16.50 0.63
C SER A 151 2.01 -14.97 0.49
N PRO A 152 1.72 -14.23 1.58
CA PRO A 152 1.51 -12.78 1.51
C PRO A 152 2.73 -12.01 0.98
N TRP A 153 3.93 -12.56 1.14
CA TRP A 153 5.16 -11.95 0.61
C TRP A 153 5.19 -11.83 -0.91
N GLU A 154 4.36 -12.59 -1.64
CA GLU A 154 4.23 -12.46 -3.10
C GLU A 154 3.57 -11.15 -3.49
N ASN A 155 2.69 -10.60 -2.63
CA ASN A 155 2.01 -9.31 -2.83
C ASN A 155 2.71 -8.11 -2.18
N GLY A 156 3.92 -8.30 -1.65
CA GLY A 156 4.63 -7.28 -0.86
C GLY A 156 4.83 -5.92 -1.56
N CYS A 157 4.77 -5.88 -2.90
CA CYS A 157 4.85 -4.64 -3.66
C CYS A 157 3.56 -3.82 -3.51
N ASN A 158 2.40 -4.45 -3.73
CA ASN A 158 1.09 -3.82 -3.56
C ASN A 158 0.81 -3.47 -2.09
N GLU A 159 1.13 -4.37 -1.14
CA GLU A 159 0.94 -4.09 0.29
C GLU A 159 1.69 -2.82 0.71
N ARG A 160 2.94 -2.66 0.26
CA ARG A 160 3.74 -1.47 0.55
C ARG A 160 3.14 -0.22 -0.09
N PHE A 161 2.75 -0.30 -1.36
CA PHE A 161 2.11 0.80 -2.08
C PHE A 161 0.78 1.19 -1.42
N ASN A 162 -0.09 0.22 -1.15
CA ASN A 162 -1.38 0.45 -0.52
C ASN A 162 -1.23 1.03 0.91
N GLY A 163 -0.20 0.61 1.65
CA GLY A 163 0.15 1.19 2.95
C GLY A 163 0.56 2.66 2.85
N THR A 164 1.32 3.03 1.82
CA THR A 164 1.72 4.42 1.54
C THR A 164 0.52 5.25 1.08
N LEU A 165 -0.27 4.72 0.13
CA LEU A 165 -1.51 5.36 -0.34
C LEU A 165 -2.47 5.68 0.81
N ARG A 166 -2.64 4.75 1.77
CA ARG A 166 -3.47 5.00 2.95
C ARG A 166 -2.92 6.12 3.81
N ARG A 167 -1.64 6.11 4.12
CA ARG A 167 -1.03 7.12 5.00
C ARG A 167 -1.00 8.51 4.39
N GLU A 168 -0.68 8.60 3.11
CA GLU A 168 -0.37 9.88 2.46
C GLU A 168 -1.59 10.50 1.78
N VAL A 169 -2.58 9.70 1.41
CA VAL A 169 -3.75 10.18 0.68
C VAL A 169 -5.05 9.89 1.42
N LEU A 170 -5.35 8.61 1.70
CA LEU A 170 -6.68 8.24 2.19
C LEU A 170 -6.95 8.70 3.62
N ASN A 171 -5.94 8.71 4.49
CA ASN A 171 -6.07 9.14 5.89
C ASN A 171 -5.95 10.67 6.06
N THR A 172 -5.43 11.37 5.06
CA THR A 172 -5.21 12.83 5.13
C THR A 172 -6.37 13.62 4.56
N GLU A 173 -7.18 13.00 3.67
CA GLU A 173 -8.27 13.66 3.00
C GLU A 173 -9.63 13.02 3.31
N TRP A 174 -10.65 13.85 3.51
CA TRP A 174 -12.03 13.41 3.67
C TRP A 174 -12.75 13.44 2.32
N PHE A 175 -13.02 12.27 1.77
CA PHE A 175 -13.73 12.16 0.50
C PHE A 175 -15.25 12.18 0.73
N HIS A 176 -15.94 13.16 0.14
CA HIS A 176 -17.38 13.37 0.35
C HIS A 176 -18.26 12.70 -0.72
N ARG A 177 -17.72 12.42 -1.90
CA ARG A 177 -18.47 11.80 -3.03
C ARG A 177 -17.58 10.90 -3.88
N THR A 178 -18.17 9.84 -4.42
CA THR A 178 -17.55 8.97 -5.44
C THR A 178 -17.59 9.56 -6.85
N SER A 179 -18.22 10.73 -7.05
CA SER A 179 -18.20 11.41 -8.34
C SER A 179 -16.78 11.87 -8.63
N LYS A 180 -16.04 11.03 -9.34
CA LYS A 180 -14.66 11.20 -9.81
C LYS A 180 -13.80 11.92 -8.76
N PRO A 181 -13.06 11.21 -7.92
CA PRO A 181 -11.97 11.87 -7.24
C PRO A 181 -11.16 12.52 -8.36
N LYS A 182 -11.01 13.83 -8.31
CA LYS A 182 -9.94 14.51 -9.04
C LYS A 182 -8.68 14.06 -8.35
N SER A 183 -8.24 12.86 -8.71
CA SER A 183 -7.03 12.27 -8.23
C SER A 183 -5.90 13.19 -8.69
N PRO A 184 -5.02 13.65 -7.83
CA PRO A 184 -3.78 14.28 -8.26
C PRO A 184 -2.93 13.35 -9.13
N PHE A 185 -3.28 12.07 -9.17
CA PHE A 185 -2.67 11.04 -10.02
C PHE A 185 -3.29 10.90 -11.43
N MET A 186 -4.36 11.61 -11.76
CA MET A 186 -5.07 11.46 -13.05
C MET A 186 -4.95 12.65 -13.99
N SER A 187 -4.04 13.58 -13.82
CA SER A 187 -3.87 14.68 -14.80
C SER A 187 -2.51 14.67 -15.47
N GLY A 188 -2.33 13.71 -16.37
CA GLY A 188 -1.48 13.92 -17.53
C GLY A 188 -2.35 14.24 -18.73
N SER A 189 -2.55 15.50 -19.04
CA SER A 189 -3.27 16.11 -20.18
C SER A 189 -4.72 16.52 -19.92
N ASP A 190 -4.91 17.68 -19.34
CA ASP A 190 -5.77 18.73 -19.91
C ASP A 190 -5.37 20.07 -19.29
N ASN A 191 -4.74 20.89 -20.11
CA ASN A 191 -4.48 22.31 -19.85
C ASN A 191 -5.80 23.04 -19.60
N THR A 192 -5.97 23.57 -18.40
CA THR A 192 -6.48 24.95 -18.24
C THR A 192 -6.26 25.39 -16.78
N THR A 193 -5.36 26.33 -16.65
CA THR A 193 -5.20 27.40 -15.66
C THR A 193 -6.19 27.43 -14.48
N LYS A 194 -5.70 27.22 -13.23
CA LYS A 194 -5.83 28.25 -12.20
C LYS A 194 -4.83 28.03 -11.06
N SER A 195 -3.98 29.02 -10.93
CA SER A 195 -3.06 29.33 -9.86
C SER A 195 -3.69 29.14 -8.47
N GLY A 196 -3.04 28.34 -7.63
CA GLY A 196 -3.25 28.26 -6.20
C GLY A 196 -1.89 28.09 -5.54
N ARG A 197 -1.30 29.22 -5.15
CA ARG A 197 -0.03 29.39 -4.45
C ARG A 197 -0.07 28.64 -3.12
N ILE A 198 0.83 27.71 -2.93
CA ILE A 198 1.21 27.23 -1.60
C ILE A 198 2.44 28.01 -1.19
N MET A 199 2.33 28.78 -0.13
CA MET A 199 3.44 29.43 0.58
C MET A 199 3.94 28.53 1.70
N PRO A 200 5.18 28.73 2.13
CA PRO A 200 6.08 27.77 2.77
C PRO A 200 5.69 27.35 4.18
#